data_3d6b32ef131ec98799c3bb2ff1c48cff
#
_entry.id   3d6b32ef131ec98799c3bb2ff1c48cff
#
_cell.length_a   1.000
_cell.length_b   1.000
_cell.length_c   1.000
_cell.angle_alpha   90.00
_cell.angle_beta   90.00
_cell.angle_gamma   90.00
#
_symmetry.space_group_name_H-M   'P 1'
#
loop_
_entity.id
_entity.type
_entity.pdbx_description
1 polymer ?
#
loop_
_entity_poly.entity_id
_entity_poly.type
_entity_poly.pdbx_seq_one_letter_code
_entity_poly.pdbx_strand_id
1 'polypeptide(L)'
;MKITTIGIDLAKNVFQVHGVDEHGKAVFNKPLKREQMAAFFVNLPPCLIGMEACGSAHHWARKLQGMGHTVRLMAPQFVKPYVKTNKNDAADSAAICEAVTRPSMRFVPIKNVEQQGVLALHRVRQGFVKARTAQANQ
;
A
#
# COMPACT_ATOMS: atom_id res chain seq x y z
N MET A 1 -22.62 6.68 -7.33
CA MET A 1 -22.09 5.35 -7.08
C MET A 1 -21.27 5.34 -5.80
N LYS A 2 -21.51 4.34 -4.97
CA LYS A 2 -20.78 4.22 -3.71
C LYS A 2 -19.48 3.44 -3.95
N ILE A 3 -18.35 4.04 -3.62
CA ILE A 3 -17.06 3.36 -3.68
C ILE A 3 -16.90 2.56 -2.38
N THR A 4 -16.65 1.25 -2.52
CA THR A 4 -16.50 0.36 -1.37
C THR A 4 -15.07 -0.08 -1.13
N THR A 5 -14.28 -0.20 -2.18
CA THR A 5 -12.91 -0.70 -2.10
C THR A 5 -11.99 0.09 -3.00
N ILE A 6 -10.79 0.36 -2.51
CA ILE A 6 -9.75 1.09 -3.25
C ILE A 6 -8.42 0.35 -3.13
N GLY A 7 -7.71 0.23 -4.25
CA GLY A 7 -6.32 -0.21 -4.28
C GLY A 7 -5.42 0.96 -4.61
N ILE A 8 -4.36 1.14 -3.84
CA ILE A 8 -3.38 2.21 -4.05
C ILE A 8 -2.02 1.61 -4.34
N ASP A 9 -1.47 1.95 -5.50
CA ASP A 9 -0.10 1.64 -5.85
C ASP A 9 0.77 2.86 -5.52
N LEU A 10 1.59 2.72 -4.47
CA LEU A 10 2.41 3.81 -3.96
C LEU A 10 3.66 3.99 -4.81
N ALA A 11 3.89 5.21 -5.26
CA ALA A 11 5.13 5.59 -5.93
C ALA A 11 5.73 6.81 -5.21
N LYS A 12 6.83 7.32 -5.70
CA LYS A 12 7.53 8.41 -5.01
C LYS A 12 6.71 9.70 -4.94
N ASN A 13 6.15 10.13 -6.07
CA ASN A 13 5.45 11.43 -6.18
C ASN A 13 4.01 11.30 -6.64
N VAL A 14 3.69 10.25 -7.38
CA VAL A 14 2.37 10.02 -7.94
C VAL A 14 1.90 8.63 -7.53
N PHE A 15 0.69 8.55 -6.99
CA PHE A 15 0.08 7.30 -6.56
C PHE A 15 -1.04 6.94 -7.53
N GLN A 16 -1.09 5.68 -7.96
CA GLN A 16 -2.19 5.21 -8.80
C GLN A 16 -3.30 4.67 -7.91
N VAL A 17 -4.51 5.15 -8.11
CA VAL A 17 -5.66 4.85 -7.25
C VAL A 17 -6.77 4.20 -8.10
N HIS A 18 -7.15 2.97 -7.73
CA HIS A 18 -8.22 2.22 -8.39
C HIS A 18 -9.36 1.99 -7.42
N GLY A 19 -10.55 2.49 -7.76
CA GLY A 19 -11.73 2.36 -6.92
C GLY A 19 -12.82 1.54 -7.59
N VAL A 20 -13.50 0.68 -6.80
CA VAL A 20 -14.62 -0.12 -7.26
C VAL A 20 -15.84 0.11 -6.39
N ASP A 21 -17.02 -0.18 -6.96
CA ASP A 21 -18.29 -0.10 -6.23
C ASP A 21 -18.58 -1.41 -5.47
N GLU A 22 -19.77 -1.50 -4.89
CA GLU A 22 -20.25 -2.66 -4.13
C GLU A 22 -20.35 -3.94 -4.96
N HIS A 23 -20.37 -3.84 -6.28
CA HIS A 23 -20.41 -4.97 -7.20
C HIS A 23 -19.03 -5.32 -7.76
N GLY A 24 -17.98 -4.67 -7.31
CA GLY A 24 -16.63 -4.88 -7.82
C GLY A 24 -16.37 -4.22 -9.16
N LYS A 25 -17.30 -3.38 -9.64
CA LYS A 25 -17.15 -2.69 -10.91
C LYS A 25 -16.26 -1.45 -10.75
N ALA A 26 -15.32 -1.28 -11.66
CA ALA A 26 -14.41 -0.13 -11.64
C ALA A 26 -15.16 1.18 -11.79
N VAL A 27 -14.97 2.09 -10.86
CA VAL A 27 -15.51 3.44 -10.89
C VAL A 27 -14.48 4.42 -11.41
N PHE A 28 -13.23 4.27 -10.96
CA PHE A 28 -12.12 5.08 -11.46
C PHE A 28 -10.80 4.31 -11.33
N ASN A 29 -9.84 4.72 -12.15
CA ASN A 29 -8.43 4.32 -12.02
C ASN A 29 -7.62 5.51 -12.52
N LYS A 30 -7.01 6.24 -11.61
CA LYS A 30 -6.36 7.50 -11.94
C LYS A 30 -5.13 7.77 -11.07
N PRO A 31 -4.17 8.56 -11.58
CA PRO A 31 -3.05 9.00 -10.76
C PRO A 31 -3.49 10.17 -9.86
N LEU A 32 -2.94 10.17 -8.64
CA LEU A 32 -3.06 11.30 -7.72
C LEU A 32 -1.66 11.71 -7.30
N LYS A 33 -1.39 12.99 -7.29
CA LYS A 33 -0.15 13.50 -6.73
C LYS A 33 -0.16 13.35 -5.22
N ARG A 34 1.01 13.21 -4.62
CA ARG A 34 1.16 13.02 -3.17
C ARG A 34 0.39 14.07 -2.37
N GLU A 35 0.47 15.34 -2.78
CA GLU A 35 -0.22 16.45 -2.09
C GLU A 35 -1.74 16.44 -2.28
N GLN A 36 -2.25 15.66 -3.23
CA GLN A 36 -3.69 15.54 -3.47
C GLN A 36 -4.34 14.42 -2.68
N MET A 37 -3.54 13.51 -2.14
CA MET A 37 -4.03 12.30 -1.47
C MET A 37 -4.91 12.61 -0.26
N ALA A 38 -4.46 13.50 0.62
CA ALA A 38 -5.20 13.82 1.83
C ALA A 38 -6.58 14.40 1.53
N ALA A 39 -6.65 15.39 0.62
CA ALA A 39 -7.91 16.03 0.24
C ALA A 39 -8.87 15.04 -0.41
N PHE A 40 -8.37 14.16 -1.26
CA PHE A 40 -9.20 13.16 -1.92
C PHE A 40 -9.84 12.20 -0.92
N PHE A 41 -9.04 11.63 -0.01
CA PHE A 41 -9.52 10.61 0.91
C PHE A 41 -10.31 11.16 2.09
N VAL A 42 -10.06 12.40 2.53
CA VAL A 42 -10.82 13.00 3.61
C VAL A 42 -12.27 13.27 3.20
N ASN A 43 -12.49 13.54 1.91
CA ASN A 43 -13.81 13.80 1.36
C ASN A 43 -14.56 12.55 0.91
N LEU A 44 -13.91 11.39 0.97
CA LEU A 44 -14.49 10.13 0.55
C LEU A 44 -15.14 9.43 1.75
N PRO A 45 -16.38 8.90 1.62
CA PRO A 45 -16.98 8.11 2.68
C PRO A 45 -16.08 6.91 3.03
N PRO A 46 -16.12 6.43 4.30
CA PRO A 46 -15.27 5.31 4.72
C PRO A 46 -15.37 4.11 3.78
N CYS A 47 -14.22 3.57 3.40
CA CYS A 47 -14.13 2.43 2.49
C CYS A 47 -12.96 1.54 2.88
N LEU A 48 -12.85 0.36 2.24
CA LEU A 48 -11.73 -0.55 2.41
C LEU A 48 -10.61 -0.15 1.45
N ILE A 49 -9.42 0.06 1.98
CA ILE A 49 -8.25 0.47 1.19
C ILE A 49 -7.15 -0.58 1.32
N GLY A 50 -6.65 -1.05 0.18
CA GLY A 50 -5.52 -1.96 0.12
C GLY A 50 -4.28 -1.29 -0.43
N MET A 51 -3.12 -1.66 0.11
CA MET A 51 -1.81 -1.21 -0.37
C MET A 51 -0.81 -2.35 -0.22
N GLU A 52 0.22 -2.35 -1.07
CA GLU A 52 1.35 -3.26 -0.87
C GLU A 52 2.21 -2.75 0.28
N ALA A 53 2.66 -3.66 1.13
CA ALA A 53 3.51 -3.32 2.27
C ALA A 53 4.88 -2.82 1.78
N CYS A 54 5.23 -1.60 2.18
CA CYS A 54 6.53 -0.99 1.91
C CYS A 54 6.76 0.09 2.97
N GLY A 55 7.93 0.73 2.97
CA GLY A 55 8.27 1.73 3.98
C GLY A 55 7.24 2.84 4.14
N SER A 56 6.79 3.42 3.02
CA SER A 56 5.83 4.53 3.04
C SER A 56 4.39 4.07 3.27
N ALA A 57 4.07 2.79 3.05
CA ALA A 57 2.71 2.28 3.19
C ALA A 57 2.21 2.37 4.64
N HIS A 58 3.06 2.14 5.63
CA HIS A 58 2.66 2.24 7.04
C HIS A 58 2.26 3.67 7.41
N HIS A 59 3.01 4.66 6.93
CA HIS A 59 2.67 6.08 7.13
C HIS A 59 1.31 6.42 6.53
N TRP A 60 1.10 6.05 5.28
CA TRP A 60 -0.17 6.32 4.59
C TRP A 60 -1.32 5.54 5.19
N ALA A 61 -1.08 4.28 5.62
CA ALA A 61 -2.10 3.48 6.29
C ALA A 61 -2.61 4.17 7.57
N ARG A 62 -1.69 4.65 8.40
CA ARG A 62 -2.07 5.38 9.63
C ARG A 62 -2.86 6.65 9.31
N LYS A 63 -2.40 7.40 8.30
CA LYS A 63 -3.06 8.64 7.89
C LYS A 63 -4.48 8.39 7.39
N LEU A 64 -4.66 7.37 6.55
CA LEU A 64 -5.97 7.01 6.00
C LEU A 64 -6.89 6.43 7.07
N GLN A 65 -6.36 5.65 8.01
CA GLN A 65 -7.13 5.17 9.17
C GLN A 65 -7.66 6.34 10.00
N GLY A 66 -6.84 7.38 10.18
CA GLY A 66 -7.24 8.60 10.90
C GLY A 66 -8.39 9.35 10.22
N MET A 67 -8.61 9.10 8.94
CA MET A 67 -9.74 9.68 8.18
C MET A 67 -11.00 8.80 8.22
N GLY A 68 -10.95 7.66 8.91
CA GLY A 68 -12.08 6.75 9.07
C GLY A 68 -12.11 5.57 8.13
N HIS A 69 -11.10 5.40 7.28
CA HIS A 69 -11.04 4.26 6.35
C HIS A 69 -10.48 3.01 7.01
N THR A 70 -10.89 1.85 6.52
CA THR A 70 -10.31 0.56 6.91
C THR A 70 -9.16 0.25 5.96
N VAL A 71 -7.95 0.14 6.47
CA VAL A 71 -6.75 -0.04 5.64
C VAL A 71 -6.10 -1.39 5.92
N ARG A 72 -5.71 -2.07 4.85
CA ARG A 72 -5.02 -3.37 4.90
C ARG A 72 -3.76 -3.32 4.05
N LEU A 73 -2.68 -3.85 4.59
CA LEU A 73 -1.40 -3.97 3.87
C LEU A 73 -1.16 -5.43 3.50
N MET A 74 -0.63 -5.66 2.30
CA MET A 74 -0.36 -7.00 1.78
C MET A 74 1.08 -7.08 1.26
N ALA A 75 1.72 -8.24 1.46
CA ALA A 75 3.04 -8.47 0.87
C ALA A 75 2.91 -8.50 -0.67
N PRO A 76 3.86 -7.90 -1.41
CA PRO A 76 3.78 -7.84 -2.88
C PRO A 76 3.61 -9.20 -3.55
N GLN A 77 4.21 -10.26 -3.01
CA GLN A 77 4.11 -11.62 -3.55
C GLN A 77 2.67 -12.16 -3.56
N PHE A 78 1.81 -11.68 -2.67
CA PHE A 78 0.42 -12.10 -2.60
C PHE A 78 -0.49 -11.28 -3.52
N VAL A 79 -0.04 -10.13 -3.98
CA VAL A 79 -0.77 -9.28 -4.92
C VAL A 79 -0.45 -9.66 -6.37
N LYS A 80 0.77 -10.05 -6.64
CA LYS A 80 1.27 -10.36 -7.98
C LYS A 80 0.37 -11.29 -8.80
N PRO A 81 -0.21 -12.37 -8.23
CA PRO A 81 -1.11 -13.27 -9.00
C PRO A 81 -2.35 -12.59 -9.56
N TYR A 82 -2.73 -11.43 -9.05
CA TYR A 82 -3.93 -10.71 -9.49
C TYR A 82 -3.67 -9.70 -10.60
N VAL A 83 -2.42 -9.52 -11.02
CA VAL A 83 -2.08 -8.65 -12.14
C VAL A 83 -2.48 -9.36 -13.44
N LYS A 84 -3.44 -8.78 -14.17
CA LYS A 84 -4.09 -9.43 -15.32
C LYS A 84 -3.50 -9.10 -16.68
N THR A 85 -2.70 -8.05 -16.76
CA THR A 85 -2.15 -7.56 -18.02
C THR A 85 -0.65 -7.26 -17.86
N ASN A 86 -0.05 -6.68 -18.89
CA ASN A 86 1.32 -6.20 -18.78
C ASN A 86 1.45 -5.24 -17.60
N LYS A 87 2.57 -5.34 -16.91
CA LYS A 87 2.82 -4.55 -15.71
C LYS A 87 2.79 -3.05 -16.03
N ASN A 88 1.86 -2.33 -15.40
CA ASN A 88 1.78 -0.88 -15.42
C ASN A 88 1.03 -0.43 -14.16
N ASP A 89 1.06 0.87 -13.87
CA ASP A 89 0.50 1.42 -12.63
C ASP A 89 -1.01 1.14 -12.51
N ALA A 90 -1.75 1.23 -13.62
CA ALA A 90 -3.19 0.96 -13.61
C ALA A 90 -3.49 -0.50 -13.30
N ALA A 91 -2.76 -1.43 -13.91
CA ALA A 91 -2.91 -2.86 -13.66
C ALA A 91 -2.50 -3.24 -12.23
N ASP A 92 -1.43 -2.62 -11.72
CA ASP A 92 -0.94 -2.88 -10.37
C ASP A 92 -1.95 -2.41 -9.31
N SER A 93 -2.52 -1.21 -9.47
CA SER A 93 -3.53 -0.70 -8.53
C SER A 93 -4.82 -1.51 -8.57
N ALA A 94 -5.23 -1.99 -9.75
CA ALA A 94 -6.39 -2.86 -9.90
C ALA A 94 -6.16 -4.21 -9.19
N ALA A 95 -4.96 -4.77 -9.31
CA ALA A 95 -4.59 -6.02 -8.64
C ALA A 95 -4.62 -5.87 -7.12
N ILE A 96 -4.11 -4.77 -6.59
CA ILE A 96 -4.15 -4.46 -5.16
C ILE A 96 -5.60 -4.37 -4.68
N CYS A 97 -6.45 -3.69 -5.44
CA CYS A 97 -7.87 -3.54 -5.12
C CYS A 97 -8.58 -4.90 -5.04
N GLU A 98 -8.33 -5.78 -6.01
CA GLU A 98 -8.90 -7.12 -6.01
C GLU A 98 -8.36 -7.97 -4.86
N ALA A 99 -7.05 -7.96 -4.66
CA ALA A 99 -6.39 -8.77 -3.63
C ALA A 99 -6.91 -8.47 -2.23
N VAL A 100 -7.15 -7.22 -1.89
CA VAL A 100 -7.58 -6.82 -0.54
C VAL A 100 -8.96 -7.36 -0.17
N THR A 101 -9.78 -7.71 -1.16
CA THR A 101 -11.12 -8.26 -0.94
C THR A 101 -11.14 -9.78 -0.73
N ARG A 102 -10.01 -10.47 -0.96
CA ARG A 102 -9.98 -11.92 -0.92
C ARG A 102 -10.02 -12.47 0.51
N PRO A 103 -10.91 -13.43 0.82
CA PRO A 103 -11.07 -13.94 2.18
C PRO A 103 -9.84 -14.62 2.75
N SER A 104 -9.02 -15.23 1.91
CA SER A 104 -7.81 -15.95 2.33
C SER A 104 -6.56 -15.07 2.36
N MET A 105 -6.69 -13.79 2.04
CA MET A 105 -5.54 -12.88 2.00
C MET A 105 -4.95 -12.67 3.39
N ARG A 106 -3.61 -12.75 3.47
CA ARG A 106 -2.87 -12.47 4.69
C ARG A 106 -2.41 -11.02 4.69
N PHE A 107 -2.76 -10.31 5.74
CA PHE A 107 -2.42 -8.89 5.86
C PHE A 107 -1.20 -8.70 6.75
N VAL A 108 -0.40 -7.68 6.40
CA VAL A 108 0.75 -7.26 7.20
C VAL A 108 0.25 -6.25 8.24
N PRO A 109 0.61 -6.43 9.54
CA PRO A 109 0.20 -5.46 10.56
C PRO A 109 0.72 -4.05 10.24
N ILE A 110 -0.14 -3.06 10.44
CA ILE A 110 0.23 -1.65 10.29
C ILE A 110 1.04 -1.24 11.51
N LYS A 111 2.27 -0.79 11.30
CA LYS A 111 3.18 -0.38 12.37
C LYS A 111 2.94 1.07 12.75
N ASN A 112 3.03 1.38 14.05
CA ASN A 112 3.01 2.75 14.52
C ASN A 112 4.38 3.40 14.27
N VAL A 113 4.48 4.70 14.54
CA VAL A 113 5.71 5.48 14.28
C VAL A 113 6.89 4.90 15.05
N GLU A 114 6.67 4.54 16.32
CA GLU A 114 7.72 3.97 17.17
C GLU A 114 8.22 2.64 16.64
N GLN A 115 7.33 1.74 16.24
CA GLN A 115 7.70 0.45 15.66
C GLN A 115 8.51 0.60 14.38
N GLN A 116 8.16 1.55 13.52
CA GLN A 116 8.93 1.82 12.30
C GLN A 116 10.32 2.37 12.61
N GLY A 117 10.43 3.24 13.62
CA GLY A 117 11.71 3.77 14.07
C GLY A 117 12.66 2.67 14.54
N VAL A 118 12.19 1.75 15.36
CA VAL A 118 12.96 0.62 15.84
C VAL A 118 13.40 -0.29 14.69
N LEU A 119 12.50 -0.57 13.75
CA LEU A 119 12.81 -1.38 12.57
C LEU A 119 13.87 -0.74 11.69
N ALA A 120 13.81 0.56 11.49
CA ALA A 120 14.79 1.31 10.70
C ALA A 120 16.18 1.24 11.34
N LEU A 121 16.27 1.42 12.66
CA LEU A 121 17.53 1.28 13.40
C LEU A 121 18.11 -0.11 13.26
N HIS A 122 17.29 -1.14 13.38
CA HIS A 122 17.72 -2.52 13.21
C HIS A 122 18.28 -2.79 11.81
N ARG A 123 17.67 -2.29 10.78
CA ARG A 123 18.15 -2.44 9.41
C ARG A 123 19.50 -1.76 9.18
N VAL A 124 19.69 -0.58 9.71
CA VAL A 124 20.98 0.14 9.65
C VAL A 124 22.07 -0.69 10.34
N ARG A 125 21.79 -1.22 11.52
CA ARG A 125 22.72 -2.06 12.27
C ARG A 125 23.11 -3.31 11.48
N GLN A 126 22.17 -3.99 10.86
CA GLN A 126 22.43 -5.16 10.02
C GLN A 126 23.29 -4.80 8.80
N GLY A 127 23.07 -3.65 8.19
CA GLY A 127 23.86 -3.15 7.09
C GLY A 127 25.33 -2.96 7.45
N PHE A 128 25.61 -2.39 8.61
CA PHE A 128 26.98 -2.23 9.12
C PHE A 128 27.67 -3.58 9.38
N VAL A 129 26.96 -4.51 9.97
CA VAL A 129 27.51 -5.84 10.22
C VAL A 129 27.86 -6.56 8.92
N LYS A 130 27.00 -6.51 7.92
CA LYS A 130 27.26 -7.10 6.59
C LYS A 130 28.46 -6.46 5.89
N ALA A 131 28.58 -5.16 5.92
CA ALA A 131 29.71 -4.45 5.33
C ALA A 131 31.03 -4.85 5.99
N ARG A 132 31.05 -4.98 7.30
CA ARG A 132 32.19 -5.40 8.07
C ARG A 132 32.64 -6.82 7.72
N THR A 133 31.70 -7.76 7.61
CA THR A 133 31.97 -9.13 7.23
C THR A 133 32.55 -9.20 5.80
N ALA A 134 31.98 -8.48 4.86
CA ALA A 134 32.46 -8.42 3.48
C ALA A 134 33.89 -7.93 3.41
N GLN A 135 34.24 -6.88 4.17
CA GLN A 135 35.62 -6.39 4.24
C GLN A 135 36.59 -7.40 4.83
N ALA A 136 36.16 -8.12 5.84
CA ALA A 136 37.01 -9.15 6.49
C ALA A 136 37.32 -10.34 5.55
N ASN A 137 36.42 -10.63 4.62
CA ASN A 137 36.55 -11.74 3.67
C ASN A 137 37.29 -11.38 2.37
N GLN A 138 37.66 -10.14 2.20
CA GLN A 138 38.49 -9.69 1.07
C GLN A 138 40.02 -9.87 1.37
#